data_b5496945303c9d60a09293588a5e8c6d
#
_entry.id   b5496945303c9d60a09293588a5e8c6d
#
_cell.length_a   1.000
_cell.length_b   1.000
_cell.length_c   1.000
_cell.angle_alpha   90.00
_cell.angle_beta   90.00
_cell.angle_gamma   90.00
#
_symmetry.space_group_name_H-M   'P 1'
#
loop_
_entity.id
_entity.type
_entity.pdbx_description
1 polymer ?
#
loop_
_entity_poly.entity_id
_entity_poly.type
_entity_poly.pdbx_seq_one_letter_code
_entity_poly.pdbx_strand_id
1 'polypeptide(L)'
;HKENALNTTDFDYLGEKYGYPAVGISRSDLQKILFQALPEESVRLGYEFNSLEKQERSLLIKFEGKESIKSDIVIGVDGLNSKVRTDLFGNTNLRYSGQAGWRGLGPLPKQVKLDQFFESWGPGQRFGAVKINAKQVYWYVGINAPTRTLSNSGTKSKKKILSLFKGWHDPIQELIQETSSKDIIQTDIFDSKPISQWYSNNVILLGDAVHPTTPNLGQGAGMAIESALILANCLSSKDTVSDAFFNYQALRKNRTKWVTSQSWLWGKLSQINSPLACYLRNKSMIFSGNIAPKFIEENQIKKLLGYQVEF
;
A
#
# COMPACT_ATOMS: atom_id res chain seq x y z
N HIS A 1 -14.83 23.76 2.45
CA HIS A 1 -15.05 22.97 1.23
C HIS A 1 -16.47 22.45 1.26
N LYS A 2 -17.25 22.73 0.20
CA LYS A 2 -18.65 22.33 0.10
C LYS A 2 -18.73 20.81 -0.16
N GLU A 3 -19.69 20.15 0.45
CA GLU A 3 -19.99 18.73 0.34
C GLU A 3 -20.52 18.35 -1.06
N ASN A 4 -19.65 18.40 -2.06
CA ASN A 4 -19.98 17.84 -3.37
C ASN A 4 -19.20 16.55 -3.55
N ALA A 5 -19.87 15.41 -3.51
CA ALA A 5 -19.27 14.13 -3.84
C ALA A 5 -18.73 14.18 -5.27
N LEU A 6 -17.46 13.82 -5.45
CA LEU A 6 -16.82 13.70 -6.76
C LEU A 6 -17.14 12.35 -7.38
N ASN A 7 -17.20 11.33 -6.54
CA ASN A 7 -17.56 9.96 -6.88
C ASN A 7 -18.03 9.23 -5.62
N THR A 8 -18.84 8.21 -5.77
CA THR A 8 -19.31 7.31 -4.71
C THR A 8 -19.13 5.88 -5.16
N THR A 9 -18.49 5.05 -4.33
CA THR A 9 -18.32 3.62 -4.60
C THR A 9 -19.15 2.83 -3.60
N ASP A 10 -20.00 1.95 -4.10
CA ASP A 10 -20.81 1.05 -3.30
C ASP A 10 -20.02 -0.21 -2.95
N PHE A 11 -19.50 -0.25 -1.74
CA PHE A 11 -18.71 -1.39 -1.25
C PHE A 11 -19.58 -2.61 -0.92
N ASP A 12 -20.85 -2.44 -0.59
CA ASP A 12 -21.76 -3.54 -0.30
C ASP A 12 -22.08 -4.29 -1.60
N TYR A 13 -22.40 -3.56 -2.68
CA TYR A 13 -22.53 -4.13 -4.02
C TYR A 13 -21.27 -4.86 -4.48
N LEU A 14 -20.09 -4.32 -4.22
CA LEU A 14 -18.82 -4.99 -4.56
C LEU A 14 -18.62 -6.25 -3.72
N GLY A 15 -19.00 -6.23 -2.45
CA GLY A 15 -18.97 -7.39 -1.56
C GLY A 15 -19.86 -8.53 -2.06
N GLU A 16 -21.07 -8.22 -2.47
CA GLU A 16 -21.99 -9.19 -3.08
C GLU A 16 -21.45 -9.73 -4.40
N LYS A 17 -20.94 -8.85 -5.27
CA LYS A 17 -20.41 -9.21 -6.59
C LYS A 17 -19.19 -10.11 -6.54
N TYR A 18 -18.28 -9.91 -5.58
CA TYR A 18 -17.03 -10.67 -5.45
C TYR A 18 -17.06 -11.72 -4.34
N GLY A 19 -18.16 -11.84 -3.60
CA GLY A 19 -18.38 -12.87 -2.59
C GLY A 19 -17.76 -12.57 -1.22
N TYR A 20 -17.12 -11.40 -1.05
CA TYR A 20 -16.47 -11.00 0.21
C TYR A 20 -16.68 -9.52 0.49
N PRO A 21 -17.07 -9.14 1.71
CA PRO A 21 -17.24 -7.74 2.08
C PRO A 21 -15.89 -7.01 2.09
N ALA A 22 -15.91 -5.73 1.75
CA ALA A 22 -14.77 -4.86 1.97
C ALA A 22 -14.63 -4.58 3.48
N VAL A 23 -13.46 -4.85 4.04
CA VAL A 23 -13.19 -4.66 5.48
C VAL A 23 -12.00 -3.76 5.71
N GLY A 24 -12.13 -2.86 6.68
CA GLY A 24 -11.00 -2.12 7.24
C GLY A 24 -10.31 -2.96 8.32
N ILE A 25 -9.01 -3.15 8.20
CA ILE A 25 -8.20 -3.86 9.20
C ILE A 25 -6.95 -3.06 9.54
N SER A 26 -6.55 -3.03 10.81
CA SER A 26 -5.28 -2.45 11.18
C SER A 26 -4.12 -3.33 10.69
N ARG A 27 -2.97 -2.71 10.36
CA ARG A 27 -1.78 -3.46 9.96
C ARG A 27 -1.32 -4.43 11.05
N SER A 28 -1.40 -4.04 12.32
CA SER A 28 -1.04 -4.87 13.46
C SER A 28 -1.94 -6.10 13.59
N ASP A 29 -3.25 -5.93 13.39
CA ASP A 29 -4.19 -7.05 13.50
C ASP A 29 -4.01 -8.03 12.34
N LEU A 30 -3.87 -7.54 11.10
CA LEU A 30 -3.57 -8.39 9.95
C LEU A 30 -2.27 -9.17 10.16
N GLN A 31 -1.21 -8.50 10.61
CA GLN A 31 0.07 -9.14 10.89
C GLN A 31 -0.04 -10.21 11.98
N LYS A 32 -0.79 -9.92 13.07
CA LYS A 32 -1.04 -10.87 14.14
C LYS A 32 -1.79 -12.11 13.65
N ILE A 33 -2.85 -11.93 12.87
CA ILE A 33 -3.63 -13.04 12.29
C ILE A 33 -2.73 -13.94 11.43
N LEU A 34 -1.95 -13.34 10.52
CA LEU A 34 -1.05 -14.09 9.65
C LEU A 34 0.06 -14.79 10.45
N PHE A 35 0.63 -14.12 11.46
CA PHE A 35 1.65 -14.71 12.32
C PHE A 35 1.15 -15.90 13.12
N GLN A 36 -0.08 -15.81 13.66
CA GLN A 36 -0.71 -16.90 14.42
C GLN A 36 -1.05 -18.13 13.56
N ALA A 37 -1.14 -17.98 12.25
CA ALA A 37 -1.38 -19.08 11.31
C ALA A 37 -0.10 -19.85 10.96
N LEU A 38 1.09 -19.35 11.35
CA LEU A 38 2.36 -19.99 11.06
C LEU A 38 2.74 -20.99 12.17
N PRO A 39 3.44 -22.10 11.84
CA PRO A 39 4.09 -22.94 12.83
C PRO A 39 5.07 -22.12 13.68
N GLU A 40 5.09 -22.33 15.00
CA GLU A 40 5.86 -21.52 15.96
C GLU A 40 7.36 -21.47 15.60
N GLU A 41 7.93 -22.59 15.18
CA GLU A 41 9.35 -22.73 14.79
C GLU A 41 9.71 -22.12 13.43
N SER A 42 8.73 -21.72 12.62
CA SER A 42 8.98 -21.18 11.27
C SER A 42 9.42 -19.72 11.27
N VAL A 43 9.33 -19.01 12.40
CA VAL A 43 9.65 -17.59 12.50
C VAL A 43 10.83 -17.35 13.45
N ARG A 44 11.87 -16.72 12.94
CA ARG A 44 13.04 -16.30 13.72
C ARG A 44 13.14 -14.77 13.72
N LEU A 45 12.93 -14.15 14.86
CA LEU A 45 13.05 -12.72 15.03
C LEU A 45 14.49 -12.29 15.32
N GLY A 46 14.84 -11.06 14.95
CA GLY A 46 16.16 -10.49 15.18
C GLY A 46 17.24 -10.97 14.20
N TYR A 47 16.84 -11.58 13.08
CA TYR A 47 17.74 -11.94 11.99
C TYR A 47 17.67 -10.88 10.90
N GLU A 48 18.52 -9.86 11.00
CA GLU A 48 18.60 -8.82 9.98
C GLU A 48 19.50 -9.29 8.83
N PHE A 49 18.94 -9.34 7.62
CA PHE A 49 19.67 -9.74 6.41
C PHE A 49 20.88 -8.82 6.15
N ASN A 50 22.03 -9.43 5.86
CA ASN A 50 23.26 -8.74 5.48
C ASN A 50 23.59 -8.99 4.01
N SER A 51 23.85 -10.25 3.61
CA SER A 51 24.26 -10.62 2.25
C SER A 51 23.95 -12.07 1.91
N LEU A 52 24.00 -12.39 0.61
CA LEU A 52 23.91 -13.74 0.09
C LEU A 52 25.25 -14.18 -0.48
N GLU A 53 25.58 -15.44 -0.25
CA GLU A 53 26.74 -16.09 -0.86
C GLU A 53 26.28 -17.36 -1.57
N LYS A 54 26.57 -17.46 -2.87
CA LYS A 54 26.25 -18.65 -3.66
C LYS A 54 27.26 -19.76 -3.34
N GLN A 55 26.74 -20.93 -3.02
CA GLN A 55 27.51 -22.17 -2.90
C GLN A 55 27.16 -23.12 -4.05
N GLU A 56 27.84 -24.25 -4.20
CA GLU A 56 27.61 -25.15 -5.34
C GLU A 56 26.14 -25.58 -5.53
N ARG A 57 25.46 -25.93 -4.41
CA ARG A 57 24.08 -26.44 -4.42
C ARG A 57 23.12 -25.71 -3.49
N SER A 58 23.54 -24.61 -2.86
CA SER A 58 22.77 -23.91 -1.86
C SER A 58 23.11 -22.41 -1.84
N LEU A 59 22.37 -21.67 -1.06
CA LEU A 59 22.62 -20.28 -0.73
C LEU A 59 23.00 -20.18 0.74
N LEU A 60 24.07 -19.45 1.07
CA LEU A 60 24.40 -19.10 2.43
C LEU A 60 23.89 -17.68 2.70
N ILE A 61 22.93 -17.56 3.60
CA ILE A 61 22.35 -16.29 4.00
C ILE A 61 23.11 -15.80 5.23
N LYS A 62 23.70 -14.62 5.14
CA LYS A 62 24.40 -13.97 6.26
C LYS A 62 23.50 -12.94 6.91
N PHE A 63 23.49 -12.94 8.24
CA PHE A 63 22.73 -12.00 9.06
C PHE A 63 23.64 -11.17 9.95
N GLU A 64 23.20 -9.97 10.35
CA GLU A 64 23.98 -9.11 11.22
C GLU A 64 24.05 -9.69 12.64
N GLY A 65 25.28 -10.04 13.09
CA GLY A 65 25.50 -10.55 14.44
C GLY A 65 24.85 -11.89 14.78
N LYS A 66 24.51 -12.70 13.76
CA LYS A 66 23.90 -14.02 13.90
C LYS A 66 24.60 -15.04 13.04
N GLU A 67 24.35 -16.34 13.32
CA GLU A 67 24.80 -17.42 12.47
C GLU A 67 24.21 -17.36 11.07
N SER A 68 24.98 -17.80 10.09
CA SER A 68 24.54 -17.94 8.71
C SER A 68 23.63 -19.16 8.54
N ILE A 69 22.66 -19.06 7.66
CA ILE A 69 21.70 -20.14 7.37
C ILE A 69 21.89 -20.59 5.92
N LYS A 70 21.94 -21.91 5.70
CA LYS A 70 21.90 -22.51 4.35
C LYS A 70 20.46 -22.72 3.92
N SER A 71 20.18 -22.44 2.64
CA SER A 71 18.87 -22.65 2.04
C SER A 71 18.99 -23.00 0.57
N ASP A 72 18.04 -23.77 0.05
CA ASP A 72 17.94 -24.09 -1.39
C ASP A 72 17.39 -22.92 -2.19
N ILE A 73 16.45 -22.15 -1.60
CA ILE A 73 15.86 -20.95 -2.21
C ILE A 73 15.77 -19.82 -1.16
N VAL A 74 15.79 -18.58 -1.63
CA VAL A 74 15.55 -17.38 -0.82
C VAL A 74 14.46 -16.54 -1.47
N ILE A 75 13.48 -16.12 -0.67
CA ILE A 75 12.43 -15.21 -1.09
C ILE A 75 12.61 -13.89 -0.32
N GLY A 76 13.05 -12.84 -1.02
CA GLY A 76 13.22 -11.51 -0.46
C GLY A 76 11.86 -10.80 -0.33
N VAL A 77 11.38 -10.61 0.91
CA VAL A 77 10.12 -9.94 1.23
C VAL A 77 10.33 -8.75 2.18
N ASP A 78 11.51 -8.16 2.14
CA ASP A 78 12.06 -7.18 3.07
C ASP A 78 11.66 -5.73 2.74
N GLY A 79 10.62 -5.56 1.90
CA GLY A 79 9.90 -4.31 1.74
C GLY A 79 10.57 -3.28 0.82
N LEU A 80 10.12 -2.02 0.95
CA LEU A 80 10.51 -0.91 0.08
C LEU A 80 12.04 -0.73 -0.01
N ASN A 81 12.73 -0.84 1.12
CA ASN A 81 14.19 -0.66 1.24
C ASN A 81 14.95 -1.98 1.14
N SER A 82 14.46 -2.94 0.37
CA SER A 82 14.98 -4.30 0.28
C SER A 82 16.50 -4.37 0.12
N LYS A 83 17.15 -4.96 1.12
CA LYS A 83 18.57 -5.30 1.08
C LYS A 83 18.82 -6.49 0.14
N VAL A 84 17.90 -7.46 0.08
CA VAL A 84 17.97 -8.59 -0.85
C VAL A 84 17.94 -8.11 -2.30
N ARG A 85 17.06 -7.16 -2.65
CA ARG A 85 17.05 -6.55 -3.98
C ARG A 85 18.38 -5.87 -4.31
N THR A 86 18.91 -5.12 -3.35
CA THR A 86 20.19 -4.39 -3.53
C THR A 86 21.36 -5.35 -3.72
N ASP A 87 21.38 -6.46 -3.00
CA ASP A 87 22.41 -7.49 -3.12
C ASP A 87 22.35 -8.19 -4.49
N LEU A 88 21.13 -8.48 -5.01
CA LEU A 88 20.94 -9.14 -6.30
C LEU A 88 21.21 -8.24 -7.52
N PHE A 89 20.73 -7.01 -7.48
CA PHE A 89 20.61 -6.16 -8.67
C PHE A 89 21.29 -4.80 -8.52
N GLY A 90 22.00 -4.59 -7.42
CA GLY A 90 22.58 -3.29 -7.10
C GLY A 90 21.53 -2.27 -6.65
N ASN A 91 21.97 -1.04 -6.56
CA ASN A 91 21.14 0.04 -6.02
C ASN A 91 19.97 0.38 -6.98
N THR A 92 18.76 0.08 -6.58
CA THR A 92 17.54 0.48 -7.30
C THR A 92 17.03 1.77 -6.67
N ASN A 93 17.06 2.86 -7.46
CA ASN A 93 16.63 4.17 -6.97
C ASN A 93 15.13 4.20 -6.67
N LEU A 94 14.80 4.44 -5.42
CA LEU A 94 13.43 4.76 -5.02
C LEU A 94 13.02 6.11 -5.64
N ARG A 95 11.76 6.22 -6.00
CA ARG A 95 11.18 7.41 -6.59
C ARG A 95 10.31 8.12 -5.56
N TYR A 96 10.71 9.33 -5.19
CA TYR A 96 9.89 10.18 -4.34
C TYR A 96 8.68 10.72 -5.10
N SER A 97 7.49 10.59 -4.52
CA SER A 97 6.24 11.01 -5.18
C SER A 97 6.00 12.52 -5.20
N GLY A 98 6.78 13.30 -4.44
CA GLY A 98 6.52 14.71 -4.14
C GLY A 98 5.52 14.90 -3.01
N GLN A 99 5.19 13.82 -2.29
CA GLN A 99 4.17 13.81 -1.25
C GLN A 99 4.74 13.29 0.07
N ALA A 100 4.34 13.95 1.14
CA ALA A 100 4.49 13.44 2.49
C ALA A 100 3.12 13.28 3.11
N GLY A 101 2.98 12.38 4.07
CA GLY A 101 1.71 12.12 4.71
C GLY A 101 1.83 11.83 6.20
N TRP A 102 0.71 11.96 6.87
CA TRP A 102 0.48 11.48 8.22
C TRP A 102 -0.63 10.46 8.21
N ARG A 103 -0.55 9.56 9.15
CA ARG A 103 -1.59 8.58 9.41
C ARG A 103 -1.77 8.41 10.90
N GLY A 104 -3.01 8.20 11.32
CA GLY A 104 -3.35 7.95 12.71
C GLY A 104 -4.38 6.84 12.83
N LEU A 105 -4.29 6.10 13.93
CA LEU A 105 -5.32 5.19 14.39
C LEU A 105 -5.84 5.75 15.71
N GLY A 106 -7.10 6.15 15.73
CA GLY A 106 -7.70 6.79 16.89
C GLY A 106 -9.09 6.23 17.21
N PRO A 107 -9.70 6.73 18.32
CA PRO A 107 -11.07 6.40 18.62
C PRO A 107 -12.02 6.96 17.55
N LEU A 108 -13.09 6.23 17.24
CA LEU A 108 -14.22 6.75 16.48
C LEU A 108 -15.19 7.42 17.47
N PRO A 109 -15.34 8.75 17.43
CA PRO A 109 -16.24 9.45 18.35
C PRO A 109 -17.69 9.01 18.13
N LYS A 110 -18.47 8.87 19.21
CA LYS A 110 -19.84 8.33 19.15
C LYS A 110 -20.79 9.13 18.27
N GLN A 111 -20.58 10.45 18.17
CA GLN A 111 -21.37 11.35 17.36
C GLN A 111 -21.00 11.30 15.88
N VAL A 112 -19.82 10.75 15.53
CA VAL A 112 -19.37 10.65 14.15
C VAL A 112 -20.02 9.45 13.47
N LYS A 113 -20.86 9.72 12.50
CA LYS A 113 -21.40 8.71 11.59
C LYS A 113 -20.41 8.54 10.44
N LEU A 114 -19.68 7.46 10.47
CA LEU A 114 -18.77 7.04 9.40
C LEU A 114 -19.21 5.66 8.93
N ASP A 115 -19.73 5.57 7.73
CA ASP A 115 -20.22 4.29 7.20
C ASP A 115 -19.05 3.33 7.00
N GLN A 116 -18.22 3.55 6.00
CA GLN A 116 -17.03 2.71 5.79
C GLN A 116 -15.78 3.55 5.48
N PHE A 117 -15.85 4.41 4.48
CA PHE A 117 -14.71 5.16 3.95
C PHE A 117 -15.16 6.50 3.36
N PHE A 118 -14.35 7.55 3.55
CA PHE A 118 -14.40 8.75 2.72
C PHE A 118 -13.00 9.30 2.45
N GLU A 119 -12.85 10.02 1.35
CA GLU A 119 -11.64 10.81 1.04
C GLU A 119 -12.05 12.19 0.52
N SER A 120 -11.48 13.24 1.09
CA SER A 120 -11.71 14.62 0.71
C SER A 120 -10.46 15.22 0.09
N TRP A 121 -10.64 15.91 -1.04
CA TRP A 121 -9.56 16.51 -1.81
C TRP A 121 -9.63 18.03 -1.82
N GLY A 122 -8.48 18.66 -1.52
CA GLY A 122 -8.27 20.09 -1.67
C GLY A 122 -7.07 20.39 -2.59
N PRO A 123 -6.71 21.64 -2.76
CA PRO A 123 -5.53 22.04 -3.51
C PRO A 123 -4.25 21.53 -2.82
N GLY A 124 -3.56 20.57 -3.45
CA GLY A 124 -2.30 19.99 -2.95
C GLY A 124 -2.39 19.20 -1.64
N GLN A 125 -3.58 18.85 -1.19
CA GLN A 125 -3.80 18.12 0.06
C GLN A 125 -5.07 17.28 0.04
N ARG A 126 -5.05 16.19 0.81
CA ARG A 126 -6.20 15.29 0.95
C ARG A 126 -6.27 14.70 2.34
N PHE A 127 -7.47 14.35 2.77
CA PHE A 127 -7.74 13.63 3.99
C PHE A 127 -8.64 12.44 3.69
N GLY A 128 -8.30 11.25 4.19
CA GLY A 128 -9.14 10.07 4.10
C GLY A 128 -9.33 9.41 5.46
N ALA A 129 -10.48 8.77 5.66
CA ALA A 129 -10.77 8.01 6.87
C ALA A 129 -11.45 6.68 6.53
N VAL A 130 -11.07 5.63 7.25
CA VAL A 130 -11.60 4.28 7.14
C VAL A 130 -12.01 3.79 8.52
N LYS A 131 -13.26 3.37 8.66
CA LYS A 131 -13.74 2.71 9.87
C LYS A 131 -13.11 1.32 9.98
N ILE A 132 -12.40 1.07 11.08
CA ILE A 132 -11.79 -0.24 11.36
C ILE A 132 -12.77 -1.14 12.12
N ASN A 133 -13.46 -0.56 13.10
CA ASN A 133 -14.50 -1.23 13.88
C ASN A 133 -15.42 -0.18 14.52
N ALA A 134 -16.34 -0.62 15.37
CA ALA A 134 -17.29 0.29 16.04
C ALA A 134 -16.64 1.36 16.94
N LYS A 135 -15.37 1.21 17.30
CA LYS A 135 -14.66 2.08 18.25
C LYS A 135 -13.43 2.77 17.66
N GLN A 136 -12.96 2.35 16.48
CA GLN A 136 -11.68 2.80 15.92
C GLN A 136 -11.82 3.23 14.47
N VAL A 137 -11.11 4.30 14.15
CA VAL A 137 -10.96 4.84 12.79
C VAL A 137 -9.48 4.99 12.45
N TYR A 138 -9.12 4.57 11.27
CA TYR A 138 -7.84 4.90 10.64
C TYR A 138 -8.05 6.11 9.73
N TRP A 139 -7.19 7.11 9.83
CA TRP A 139 -7.19 8.24 8.93
C TRP A 139 -5.79 8.50 8.37
N TYR A 140 -5.76 9.13 7.22
CA TYR A 140 -4.51 9.54 6.58
C TYR A 140 -4.64 10.91 5.93
N VAL A 141 -3.51 11.57 5.82
CA VAL A 141 -3.33 12.87 5.18
C VAL A 141 -2.22 12.76 4.15
N GLY A 142 -2.43 13.34 2.98
CA GLY A 142 -1.39 13.55 1.99
C GLY A 142 -1.24 15.03 1.67
N ILE A 143 -0.02 15.52 1.63
CA ILE A 143 0.30 16.88 1.20
C ILE A 143 1.46 16.89 0.21
N ASN A 144 1.51 17.91 -0.64
CA ASN A 144 2.72 18.20 -1.43
C ASN A 144 3.81 18.74 -0.51
N ALA A 145 4.95 18.09 -0.48
CA ALA A 145 6.10 18.52 0.33
C ALA A 145 7.42 18.03 -0.29
N PRO A 146 8.54 18.75 -0.14
CA PRO A 146 9.87 18.21 -0.38
C PRO A 146 10.19 17.06 0.60
N THR A 147 11.11 16.17 0.23
CA THR A 147 11.56 15.08 1.11
C THR A 147 12.15 15.61 2.41
N ARG A 148 11.97 14.86 3.51
CA ARG A 148 12.60 15.12 4.82
C ARG A 148 12.33 16.51 5.42
N THR A 149 11.28 17.20 4.96
CA THR A 149 10.95 18.55 5.46
C THR A 149 10.07 18.54 6.69
N LEU A 150 9.53 17.40 7.07
CA LEU A 150 8.58 17.30 8.15
C LEU A 150 9.25 16.77 9.43
N SER A 151 8.80 17.28 10.59
CA SER A 151 9.28 16.86 11.91
C SER A 151 8.59 15.57 12.35
N ASN A 152 9.35 14.61 12.83
CA ASN A 152 8.83 13.35 13.38
C ASN A 152 8.19 13.47 14.79
N SER A 153 8.09 14.68 15.35
CA SER A 153 7.41 14.88 16.64
C SER A 153 5.88 14.78 16.47
N GLY A 154 5.25 13.78 17.08
CA GLY A 154 3.81 13.58 17.00
C GLY A 154 2.99 14.79 17.43
N THR A 155 3.40 15.49 18.49
CA THR A 155 2.72 16.72 18.95
C THR A 155 2.83 17.86 17.93
N LYS A 156 4.01 18.09 17.33
CA LYS A 156 4.17 19.09 16.28
C LYS A 156 3.38 18.70 15.04
N SER A 157 3.38 17.42 14.69
CA SER A 157 2.59 16.87 13.58
C SER A 157 1.10 17.13 13.78
N LYS A 158 0.54 16.78 14.95
CA LYS A 158 -0.88 17.00 15.25
C LYS A 158 -1.30 18.47 15.12
N LYS A 159 -0.54 19.40 15.70
CA LYS A 159 -0.79 20.85 15.58
C LYS A 159 -0.76 21.30 14.10
N LYS A 160 0.22 20.83 13.33
CA LYS A 160 0.34 21.17 11.90
C LYS A 160 -0.85 20.65 11.11
N ILE A 161 -1.26 19.40 11.31
CA ILE A 161 -2.41 18.79 10.61
C ILE A 161 -3.68 19.56 10.93
N LEU A 162 -3.96 19.85 12.21
CA LEU A 162 -5.12 20.63 12.62
C LEU A 162 -5.17 22.02 11.94
N SER A 163 -4.01 22.66 11.80
CA SER A 163 -3.91 23.95 11.10
C SER A 163 -4.17 23.80 9.59
N LEU A 164 -3.62 22.77 8.93
CA LEU A 164 -3.78 22.53 7.49
C LEU A 164 -5.23 22.23 7.11
N PHE A 165 -5.97 21.53 7.97
CA PHE A 165 -7.34 21.13 7.74
C PHE A 165 -8.37 22.03 8.45
N LYS A 166 -7.95 23.18 8.96
CA LYS A 166 -8.87 24.17 9.55
C LYS A 166 -9.93 24.60 8.52
N GLY A 167 -11.21 24.51 8.92
CA GLY A 167 -12.34 24.87 8.04
C GLY A 167 -12.71 23.82 7.00
N TRP A 168 -12.12 22.61 7.07
CA TRP A 168 -12.65 21.46 6.34
C TRP A 168 -13.90 20.93 7.02
N HIS A 169 -14.72 20.18 6.28
CA HIS A 169 -15.99 19.63 6.77
C HIS A 169 -15.79 18.60 7.90
N ASP A 170 -16.84 18.41 8.68
CA ASP A 170 -16.89 17.34 9.68
C ASP A 170 -16.82 15.94 9.02
N PRO A 171 -16.22 14.93 9.68
CA PRO A 171 -15.66 14.98 11.03
C PRO A 171 -14.13 15.16 11.07
N ILE A 172 -13.49 15.73 10.06
CA ILE A 172 -12.03 15.75 9.89
C ILE A 172 -11.29 16.31 11.11
N GLN A 173 -11.70 17.48 11.59
CA GLN A 173 -11.06 18.11 12.74
C GLN A 173 -11.18 17.24 14.00
N GLU A 174 -12.36 16.69 14.24
CA GLU A 174 -12.63 15.87 15.39
C GLU A 174 -11.79 14.58 15.40
N LEU A 175 -11.72 13.87 14.27
CA LEU A 175 -10.91 12.67 14.13
C LEU A 175 -9.42 12.93 14.44
N ILE A 176 -8.88 14.07 13.99
CA ILE A 176 -7.51 14.45 14.30
C ILE A 176 -7.36 14.80 15.78
N GLN A 177 -8.33 15.53 16.36
CA GLN A 177 -8.30 15.97 17.78
C GLN A 177 -8.35 14.79 18.74
N GLU A 178 -9.17 13.79 18.49
CA GLU A 178 -9.32 12.60 19.31
C GLU A 178 -8.13 11.62 19.22
N THR A 179 -7.36 11.69 18.13
CA THR A 179 -6.19 10.82 17.97
C THR A 179 -5.03 11.27 18.84
N SER A 180 -4.47 10.38 19.63
CA SER A 180 -3.29 10.65 20.47
C SER A 180 -2.08 11.01 19.60
N SER A 181 -1.32 12.01 19.99
CA SER A 181 -0.12 12.45 19.24
C SER A 181 0.92 11.34 19.05
N LYS A 182 1.02 10.37 19.96
CA LYS A 182 1.92 9.23 19.88
C LYS A 182 1.51 8.24 18.78
N ASP A 183 0.22 8.23 18.42
CA ASP A 183 -0.37 7.33 17.42
C ASP A 183 -0.41 7.98 16.01
N ILE A 184 0.18 9.17 15.85
CA ILE A 184 0.33 9.86 14.58
C ILE A 184 1.72 9.58 14.01
N ILE A 185 1.75 8.87 12.90
CA ILE A 185 2.97 8.48 12.18
C ILE A 185 3.08 9.33 10.92
N GLN A 186 4.27 9.87 10.70
CA GLN A 186 4.63 10.61 9.49
C GLN A 186 5.48 9.76 8.56
N THR A 187 5.26 9.88 7.26
CA THR A 187 6.06 9.19 6.23
C THR A 187 6.15 10.03 4.97
N ASP A 188 7.33 10.06 4.37
CA ASP A 188 7.48 10.44 2.97
C ASP A 188 7.00 9.28 2.08
N ILE A 189 6.37 9.60 0.95
CA ILE A 189 5.77 8.60 0.08
C ILE A 189 6.72 8.31 -1.09
N PHE A 190 7.20 7.07 -1.12
CA PHE A 190 8.08 6.55 -2.15
C PHE A 190 7.45 5.34 -2.84
N ASP A 191 7.87 5.11 -4.07
CA ASP A 191 7.75 3.84 -4.79
C ASP A 191 9.05 3.55 -5.57
N SER A 192 9.04 2.59 -6.46
CA SER A 192 10.07 2.43 -7.50
C SER A 192 9.43 2.33 -8.87
N LYS A 193 10.21 2.63 -9.92
CA LYS A 193 9.81 2.23 -11.27
C LYS A 193 9.74 0.70 -11.32
N PRO A 194 8.78 0.14 -12.09
CA PRO A 194 8.71 -1.31 -12.26
C PRO A 194 10.03 -1.88 -12.74
N ILE A 195 10.57 -2.86 -12.01
CA ILE A 195 11.81 -3.54 -12.38
C ILE A 195 11.56 -4.69 -13.35
N SER A 196 12.53 -4.97 -14.20
CA SER A 196 12.36 -5.95 -15.29
C SER A 196 12.61 -7.38 -14.83
N GLN A 197 13.53 -7.57 -13.89
CA GLN A 197 13.98 -8.86 -13.41
C GLN A 197 13.69 -9.00 -11.93
N TRP A 198 13.02 -10.09 -11.54
CA TRP A 198 12.53 -10.30 -10.18
C TRP A 198 13.30 -11.38 -9.44
N TYR A 199 14.10 -12.17 -10.14
CA TYR A 199 14.88 -13.26 -9.58
C TYR A 199 16.25 -13.39 -10.24
N SER A 200 17.16 -14.00 -9.53
CA SER A 200 18.46 -14.41 -10.02
C SER A 200 18.87 -15.72 -9.33
N ASN A 201 19.24 -16.73 -10.11
CA ASN A 201 19.47 -18.08 -9.60
C ASN A 201 18.29 -18.54 -8.73
N ASN A 202 18.55 -19.00 -7.50
CA ASN A 202 17.54 -19.48 -6.54
C ASN A 202 17.03 -18.39 -5.57
N VAL A 203 17.17 -17.10 -5.92
CA VAL A 203 16.68 -15.98 -5.12
C VAL A 203 15.62 -15.23 -5.90
N ILE A 204 14.46 -14.99 -5.28
CA ILE A 204 13.35 -14.23 -5.87
C ILE A 204 12.84 -13.16 -4.92
N LEU A 205 12.31 -12.06 -5.48
CA LEU A 205 11.69 -10.96 -4.72
C LEU A 205 10.17 -11.04 -4.77
N LEU A 206 9.53 -10.60 -3.68
CA LEU A 206 8.07 -10.55 -3.54
C LEU A 206 7.61 -9.29 -2.81
N GLY A 207 6.39 -8.85 -3.08
CA GLY A 207 5.79 -7.69 -2.42
C GLY A 207 6.53 -6.39 -2.69
N ASP A 208 6.63 -5.51 -1.70
CA ASP A 208 7.29 -4.22 -1.85
C ASP A 208 8.81 -4.32 -2.14
N ALA A 209 9.41 -5.49 -1.93
CA ALA A 209 10.78 -5.74 -2.36
C ALA A 209 10.95 -5.67 -3.88
N VAL A 210 9.90 -5.98 -4.65
CA VAL A 210 9.95 -6.01 -6.10
C VAL A 210 8.98 -5.03 -6.80
N HIS A 211 7.81 -4.78 -6.23
CA HIS A 211 6.78 -3.91 -6.82
C HIS A 211 6.19 -2.91 -5.81
N PRO A 212 7.03 -2.13 -5.12
CA PRO A 212 6.52 -1.13 -4.18
C PRO A 212 5.62 -0.14 -4.91
N THR A 213 4.53 0.24 -4.26
CA THR A 213 3.55 1.17 -4.82
C THR A 213 3.22 2.28 -3.85
N THR A 214 2.86 3.46 -4.38
CA THR A 214 2.29 4.51 -3.55
C THR A 214 0.94 4.07 -2.97
N PRO A 215 0.50 4.60 -1.80
CA PRO A 215 -0.71 4.12 -1.11
C PRO A 215 -2.03 4.59 -1.75
N ASN A 216 -1.97 5.29 -2.89
CA ASN A 216 -3.10 6.02 -3.47
C ASN A 216 -4.29 5.15 -3.89
N LEU A 217 -4.07 3.87 -4.17
CA LEU A 217 -5.13 2.90 -4.50
C LEU A 217 -5.37 1.87 -3.38
N GLY A 218 -4.64 1.93 -2.28
CA GLY A 218 -4.78 0.96 -1.18
C GLY A 218 -4.40 -0.49 -1.52
N GLN A 219 -3.68 -0.73 -2.63
CA GLN A 219 -3.49 -2.08 -3.18
C GLN A 219 -2.18 -2.78 -2.78
N GLY A 220 -1.26 -2.11 -2.08
CA GLY A 220 0.06 -2.67 -1.79
C GLY A 220 0.01 -4.02 -1.07
N ALA A 221 -0.73 -4.10 0.04
CA ALA A 221 -0.88 -5.35 0.80
C ALA A 221 -1.61 -6.43 0.00
N GLY A 222 -2.70 -6.08 -0.70
CA GLY A 222 -3.44 -7.01 -1.55
C GLY A 222 -2.54 -7.62 -2.64
N MET A 223 -1.76 -6.80 -3.33
CA MET A 223 -0.80 -7.28 -4.34
C MET A 223 0.28 -8.21 -3.75
N ALA A 224 0.74 -7.94 -2.53
CA ALA A 224 1.71 -8.81 -1.86
C ALA A 224 1.10 -10.17 -1.52
N ILE A 225 -0.14 -10.21 -1.02
CA ILE A 225 -0.88 -11.44 -0.75
C ILE A 225 -1.13 -12.23 -2.04
N GLU A 226 -1.65 -11.58 -3.10
CA GLU A 226 -1.79 -12.20 -4.42
C GLU A 226 -0.48 -12.81 -4.92
N SER A 227 0.63 -12.06 -4.77
CA SER A 227 1.95 -12.50 -5.20
C SER A 227 2.45 -13.70 -4.39
N ALA A 228 2.18 -13.75 -3.09
CA ALA A 228 2.56 -14.88 -2.24
C ALA A 228 1.82 -16.17 -2.64
N LEU A 229 0.51 -16.08 -2.89
CA LEU A 229 -0.29 -17.22 -3.32
C LEU A 229 0.17 -17.75 -4.68
N ILE A 230 0.41 -16.87 -5.65
CA ILE A 230 0.87 -17.27 -7.00
C ILE A 230 2.28 -17.87 -6.93
N LEU A 231 3.20 -17.30 -6.15
CA LEU A 231 4.52 -17.90 -5.98
C LEU A 231 4.46 -19.28 -5.34
N ALA A 232 3.64 -19.45 -4.30
CA ALA A 232 3.44 -20.75 -3.66
C ALA A 232 2.88 -21.78 -4.64
N ASN A 233 1.89 -21.41 -5.45
CA ASN A 233 1.35 -22.29 -6.50
C ASN A 233 2.41 -22.65 -7.56
N CYS A 234 3.19 -21.67 -8.02
CA CYS A 234 4.27 -21.94 -8.97
C CYS A 234 5.32 -22.89 -8.38
N LEU A 235 5.71 -22.72 -7.12
CA LEU A 235 6.68 -23.59 -6.46
C LEU A 235 6.17 -25.03 -6.25
N SER A 236 4.85 -25.20 -6.06
CA SER A 236 4.26 -26.54 -5.88
C SER A 236 3.93 -27.25 -7.20
N SER A 237 3.74 -26.53 -8.30
CA SER A 237 3.27 -27.07 -9.58
C SER A 237 4.33 -27.22 -10.67
N LYS A 238 5.54 -26.69 -10.47
CA LYS A 238 6.63 -26.73 -11.47
C LYS A 238 7.75 -27.66 -11.05
N ASP A 239 8.35 -28.32 -12.02
CA ASP A 239 9.42 -29.31 -11.79
C ASP A 239 10.72 -28.67 -11.34
N THR A 240 10.97 -27.41 -11.70
CA THR A 240 12.18 -26.70 -11.33
C THR A 240 11.89 -25.34 -10.69
N VAL A 241 12.78 -24.91 -9.78
CA VAL A 241 12.73 -23.58 -9.16
C VAL A 241 12.79 -22.47 -10.21
N SER A 242 13.59 -22.66 -11.26
CA SER A 242 13.74 -21.71 -12.36
C SER A 242 12.40 -21.49 -13.10
N ASP A 243 11.69 -22.58 -13.41
CA ASP A 243 10.39 -22.51 -14.08
C ASP A 243 9.32 -21.88 -13.17
N ALA A 244 9.35 -22.21 -11.88
CA ALA A 244 8.46 -21.59 -10.89
C ALA A 244 8.67 -20.07 -10.84
N PHE A 245 9.89 -19.61 -10.77
CA PHE A 245 10.23 -18.18 -10.71
C PHE A 245 9.90 -17.44 -12.00
N PHE A 246 10.18 -18.06 -13.15
CA PHE A 246 9.81 -17.53 -14.47
C PHE A 246 8.30 -17.34 -14.58
N ASN A 247 7.52 -18.38 -14.25
CA ASN A 247 6.06 -18.33 -14.33
C ASN A 247 5.47 -17.31 -13.34
N TYR A 248 5.94 -17.28 -12.10
CA TYR A 248 5.52 -16.29 -11.13
C TYR A 248 5.72 -14.85 -11.65
N GLN A 249 6.93 -14.54 -12.15
CA GLN A 249 7.21 -13.23 -12.72
C GLN A 249 6.30 -12.92 -13.92
N ALA A 250 6.09 -13.87 -14.83
CA ALA A 250 5.24 -13.70 -16.00
C ALA A 250 3.79 -13.38 -15.62
N LEU A 251 3.22 -14.10 -14.65
CA LEU A 251 1.86 -13.91 -14.18
C LEU A 251 1.65 -12.57 -13.44
N ARG A 252 2.66 -12.11 -12.70
CA ARG A 252 2.51 -10.94 -11.81
C ARG A 252 2.94 -9.62 -12.41
N LYS A 253 3.94 -9.61 -13.28
CA LYS A 253 4.63 -8.40 -13.75
C LYS A 253 3.71 -7.37 -14.37
N ASN A 254 2.80 -7.78 -15.25
CA ASN A 254 1.91 -6.86 -15.93
C ASN A 254 0.88 -6.24 -14.98
N ARG A 255 0.30 -7.05 -14.08
CA ARG A 255 -0.65 -6.57 -13.09
C ARG A 255 -0.01 -5.58 -12.12
N THR A 256 1.12 -5.93 -11.53
CA THR A 256 1.80 -5.05 -10.56
C THR A 256 2.28 -3.76 -11.21
N LYS A 257 2.82 -3.82 -12.44
CA LYS A 257 3.17 -2.63 -13.24
C LYS A 257 1.97 -1.72 -13.46
N TRP A 258 0.81 -2.29 -13.81
CA TRP A 258 -0.40 -1.51 -14.02
C TRP A 258 -0.87 -0.84 -12.73
N VAL A 259 -0.98 -1.58 -11.62
CA VAL A 259 -1.41 -1.02 -10.31
C VAL A 259 -0.46 0.08 -9.83
N THR A 260 0.86 -0.14 -9.89
CA THR A 260 1.86 0.87 -9.51
C THR A 260 1.74 2.14 -10.37
N SER A 261 1.54 1.98 -11.69
CA SER A 261 1.38 3.12 -12.60
C SER A 261 0.08 3.89 -12.34
N GLN A 262 -1.03 3.19 -12.09
CA GLN A 262 -2.30 3.83 -11.75
C GLN A 262 -2.21 4.53 -10.39
N SER A 263 -1.63 3.89 -9.38
CA SER A 263 -1.45 4.49 -8.07
C SER A 263 -0.61 5.78 -8.12
N TRP A 264 0.42 5.79 -8.94
CA TRP A 264 1.22 7.00 -9.20
C TRP A 264 0.40 8.11 -9.85
N LEU A 265 -0.38 7.78 -10.88
CA LEU A 265 -1.25 8.74 -11.58
C LEU A 265 -2.31 9.32 -10.64
N TRP A 266 -3.00 8.49 -9.87
CA TRP A 266 -3.98 8.93 -8.87
C TRP A 266 -3.36 9.85 -7.82
N GLY A 267 -2.13 9.56 -7.39
CA GLY A 267 -1.37 10.45 -6.52
C GLY A 267 -1.14 11.82 -7.13
N LYS A 268 -0.81 11.90 -8.41
CA LYS A 268 -0.63 13.19 -9.11
C LYS A 268 -1.95 13.94 -9.27
N LEU A 269 -3.04 13.25 -9.60
CA LEU A 269 -4.37 13.86 -9.75
C LEU A 269 -4.90 14.40 -8.41
N SER A 270 -4.81 13.61 -7.34
CA SER A 270 -5.32 14.01 -6.02
C SER A 270 -4.56 15.18 -5.41
N GLN A 271 -3.31 15.40 -5.83
CA GLN A 271 -2.39 16.41 -5.28
C GLN A 271 -2.20 17.65 -6.17
N ILE A 272 -3.07 17.85 -7.17
CA ILE A 272 -3.09 19.09 -7.94
C ILE A 272 -3.33 20.26 -6.97
N ASN A 273 -2.51 21.32 -7.05
CA ASN A 273 -2.58 22.48 -6.14
C ASN A 273 -3.08 23.78 -6.80
N SER A 274 -3.11 23.86 -8.13
CA SER A 274 -3.69 25.00 -8.85
C SER A 274 -5.21 25.02 -8.67
N PRO A 275 -5.83 26.12 -8.17
CA PRO A 275 -7.27 26.19 -7.99
C PRO A 275 -8.08 25.95 -9.27
N LEU A 276 -7.63 26.49 -10.40
CA LEU A 276 -8.27 26.26 -11.70
C LEU A 276 -8.16 24.79 -12.13
N ALA A 277 -6.99 24.18 -12.00
CA ALA A 277 -6.80 22.77 -12.34
C ALA A 277 -7.61 21.85 -11.40
N CYS A 278 -7.74 22.18 -10.11
CA CYS A 278 -8.64 21.48 -9.19
C CYS A 278 -10.10 21.59 -9.63
N TYR A 279 -10.54 22.77 -10.02
CA TYR A 279 -11.91 22.97 -10.52
C TYR A 279 -12.19 22.13 -11.77
N LEU A 280 -11.30 22.16 -12.76
CA LEU A 280 -11.43 21.37 -14.00
C LEU A 280 -11.42 19.86 -13.70
N ARG A 281 -10.49 19.39 -12.85
CA ARG A 281 -10.44 17.99 -12.39
C ARG A 281 -11.78 17.58 -11.76
N ASN A 282 -12.28 18.36 -10.81
CA ASN A 282 -13.52 18.03 -10.10
C ASN A 282 -14.71 17.99 -11.05
N LYS A 283 -14.82 18.96 -11.96
CA LYS A 283 -15.88 18.96 -12.99
C LYS A 283 -15.78 17.75 -13.92
N SER A 284 -14.57 17.39 -14.36
CA SER A 284 -14.34 16.20 -15.19
C SER A 284 -14.74 14.91 -14.47
N MET A 285 -14.41 14.78 -13.19
CA MET A 285 -14.78 13.59 -12.39
C MET A 285 -16.30 13.48 -12.21
N ILE A 286 -16.98 14.58 -11.87
CA ILE A 286 -18.44 14.59 -11.74
C ILE A 286 -19.10 14.27 -13.09
N PHE A 287 -18.60 14.86 -14.18
CA PHE A 287 -19.15 14.65 -15.53
C PHE A 287 -18.96 13.18 -15.99
N SER A 288 -17.78 12.60 -15.79
CA SER A 288 -17.53 11.19 -16.13
C SER A 288 -18.37 10.23 -15.29
N GLY A 289 -18.54 10.53 -14.00
CA GLY A 289 -19.41 9.75 -13.10
C GLY A 289 -20.89 9.79 -13.52
N ASN A 290 -21.37 10.90 -14.09
CA ASN A 290 -22.75 11.02 -14.55
C ASN A 290 -23.02 10.39 -15.92
N ILE A 291 -22.04 10.36 -16.84
CA ILE A 291 -22.24 9.88 -18.22
C ILE A 291 -22.02 8.37 -18.37
N ALA A 292 -21.03 7.83 -17.68
CA ALA A 292 -20.68 6.41 -17.83
C ALA A 292 -20.40 5.75 -16.46
N PRO A 293 -21.28 5.90 -15.45
CA PRO A 293 -20.98 5.44 -14.10
C PRO A 293 -20.70 3.95 -14.06
N LYS A 294 -21.48 3.13 -14.76
CA LYS A 294 -21.32 1.67 -14.74
C LYS A 294 -20.15 1.15 -15.59
N PHE A 295 -19.91 1.73 -16.76
CA PHE A 295 -18.91 1.19 -17.70
C PHE A 295 -17.46 1.49 -17.28
N ILE A 296 -17.16 2.73 -16.86
CA ILE A 296 -15.82 3.14 -16.43
C ILE A 296 -15.52 2.52 -15.07
N GLU A 297 -16.48 2.58 -14.15
CA GLU A 297 -16.37 2.05 -12.80
C GLU A 297 -16.25 0.52 -12.83
N GLU A 298 -17.08 -0.20 -13.57
CA GLU A 298 -17.01 -1.67 -13.66
C GLU A 298 -15.69 -2.15 -14.25
N ASN A 299 -15.17 -1.55 -15.31
CA ASN A 299 -13.91 -1.98 -15.92
C ASN A 299 -12.69 -1.66 -15.02
N GLN A 300 -12.63 -0.46 -14.43
CA GLN A 300 -11.54 -0.06 -13.55
C GLN A 300 -11.58 -0.84 -12.23
N ILE A 301 -12.73 -0.93 -11.60
CA ILE A 301 -12.93 -1.66 -10.34
C ILE A 301 -12.71 -3.15 -10.56
N LYS A 302 -13.26 -3.75 -11.62
CA LYS A 302 -13.03 -5.17 -11.95
C LYS A 302 -11.55 -5.46 -12.10
N LYS A 303 -10.81 -4.60 -12.81
CA LYS A 303 -9.37 -4.76 -12.99
C LYS A 303 -8.58 -4.56 -11.69
N LEU A 304 -9.07 -3.73 -10.77
CA LEU A 304 -8.42 -3.42 -9.51
C LEU A 304 -8.75 -4.45 -8.42
N LEU A 305 -10.04 -4.74 -8.21
CA LEU A 305 -10.56 -5.54 -7.10
C LEU A 305 -11.03 -6.95 -7.51
N GLY A 306 -11.41 -7.12 -8.78
CA GLY A 306 -11.93 -8.39 -9.29
C GLY A 306 -10.85 -9.36 -9.82
N TYR A 307 -9.58 -9.16 -9.45
CA TYR A 307 -8.52 -10.08 -9.84
C TYR A 307 -8.63 -11.38 -9.03
N GLN A 308 -8.80 -12.47 -9.75
CA GLN A 308 -8.83 -13.80 -9.16
C GLN A 308 -7.49 -14.48 -9.36
N VAL A 309 -6.99 -15.11 -8.31
CA VAL A 309 -5.82 -16.00 -8.39
C VAL A 309 -6.32 -17.33 -8.84
N GLU A 310 -6.01 -17.72 -10.09
CA GLU A 310 -6.30 -19.04 -10.62
C GLU A 310 -5.21 -20.02 -10.17
N PHE A 311 -5.62 -21.17 -9.65
CA PHE A 311 -4.75 -22.25 -9.16
C PHE A 311 -4.74 -23.42 -10.14
#